data_9a9f975af1e84679eae67ca719818f4b
#
_entry.id   9a9f975af1e84679eae67ca719818f4b
#
_cell.length_a   1.000
_cell.length_b   1.000
_cell.length_c   1.000
_cell.angle_alpha   90.00
_cell.angle_beta   90.00
_cell.angle_gamma   90.00
#
_symmetry.space_group_name_H-M   'P 1'
#
loop_
_entity.id
_entity.type
_entity.pdbx_description
1 polymer ?
#
loop_
_entity_poly.entity_id
_entity_poly.type
_entity_poly.pdbx_seq_one_letter_code
_entity_poly.pdbx_strand_id
1 'polypeptide(L)'
;NDRDSFAAEGSYFSSGRMQGGEEDIMPLELGGVSRSRDVLAEGRTLYLAHCAVCHGADGNGRGSMAAYDTYPQIGSFRDEKYAAYSPGKMFRSIRLGQGNMPAFGNILTAREIWCLVAFVRRLQALPAPPQEERPVTRQGEHRP
;
A
#
# COMPACT_ATOMS: atom_id res chain seq x y z
N ASN A 1 24.46 5.95 -7.73
CA ASN A 1 23.28 6.65 -7.17
C ASN A 1 22.09 6.36 -8.05
N ASP A 2 21.31 5.33 -7.68
CA ASP A 2 20.17 4.83 -8.46
C ASP A 2 18.96 5.77 -8.48
N ARG A 3 19.07 6.95 -7.88
CA ARG A 3 17.97 7.92 -7.89
C ARG A 3 17.71 8.52 -9.27
N ASP A 4 18.73 8.57 -10.12
CA ASP A 4 18.63 9.23 -11.41
C ASP A 4 18.19 8.29 -12.54
N SER A 5 18.33 6.97 -12.35
CA SER A 5 17.96 5.98 -13.36
C SER A 5 16.45 5.89 -13.58
N PHE A 6 15.66 6.16 -12.55
CA PHE A 6 14.21 6.15 -12.65
C PHE A 6 13.61 7.43 -13.23
N ALA A 7 14.36 8.52 -13.20
CA ALA A 7 13.91 9.79 -13.75
C ALA A 7 14.09 9.89 -15.28
N ALA A 8 14.96 9.07 -15.86
CA ALA A 8 15.32 9.13 -17.27
C ALA A 8 14.35 8.35 -18.19
N GLU A 9 13.51 7.48 -17.66
CA GLU A 9 12.64 6.61 -18.46
C GLU A 9 11.20 7.08 -18.55
N GLY A 10 10.98 8.35 -18.68
CA GLY A 10 9.70 8.90 -19.09
C GLY A 10 8.63 8.93 -18.00
N SER A 11 7.54 9.59 -18.32
CA SER A 11 6.41 9.93 -17.45
C SER A 11 5.67 8.77 -16.79
N TYR A 12 6.00 7.54 -17.11
CA TYR A 12 5.45 6.33 -16.53
C TYR A 12 5.59 6.27 -15.02
N PHE A 13 6.82 6.49 -14.56
CA PHE A 13 7.16 6.34 -13.15
C PHE A 13 6.66 7.49 -12.29
N SER A 14 6.55 8.66 -12.88
CA SER A 14 6.17 9.85 -12.13
C SER A 14 4.67 10.06 -12.00
N SER A 15 3.87 9.52 -12.93
CA SER A 15 2.43 9.75 -12.95
C SER A 15 1.57 8.53 -12.58
N GLY A 16 2.12 7.34 -12.59
CA GLY A 16 1.32 6.11 -12.49
C GLY A 16 0.34 5.95 -13.66
N ARG A 17 0.53 6.76 -14.70
CA ARG A 17 -0.35 6.80 -15.86
C ARG A 17 0.28 6.00 -16.98
N MET A 18 -0.43 4.98 -17.41
CA MET A 18 -0.05 4.17 -18.54
C MET A 18 -0.85 4.61 -19.77
N GLN A 19 -0.17 4.84 -20.86
CA GLN A 19 -0.84 5.19 -22.11
C GLN A 19 -1.34 3.92 -22.79
N GLY A 20 -2.57 3.93 -23.26
CA GLY A 20 -3.07 2.89 -24.15
C GLY A 20 -3.71 1.68 -23.48
N GLY A 21 -4.32 1.82 -22.32
CA GLY A 21 -5.07 0.71 -21.70
C GLY A 21 -4.21 -0.37 -21.04
N GLU A 22 -2.91 -0.15 -20.94
CA GLU A 22 -1.96 -1.00 -20.23
C GLU A 22 -1.83 -0.59 -18.77
N GLU A 23 -2.93 -0.26 -18.13
CA GLU A 23 -2.94 0.17 -16.71
C GLU A 23 -2.48 -0.93 -15.76
N ASP A 24 -2.22 -2.11 -16.29
CA ASP A 24 -2.05 -3.32 -15.50
C ASP A 24 -0.63 -3.85 -15.43
N ILE A 25 0.31 -3.22 -16.14
CA ILE A 25 1.67 -3.72 -16.22
C ILE A 25 2.57 -2.91 -15.30
N MET A 26 3.05 -3.56 -14.26
CA MET A 26 4.21 -3.06 -13.55
C MET A 26 5.40 -3.06 -14.52
N PRO A 27 6.14 -1.97 -14.67
CA PRO A 27 7.29 -1.95 -15.56
C PRO A 27 8.21 -3.13 -15.29
N LEU A 28 8.69 -3.78 -16.37
CA LEU A 28 9.52 -4.98 -16.28
C LEU A 28 10.78 -4.75 -15.42
N GLU A 29 11.35 -3.56 -15.54
CA GLU A 29 12.49 -3.12 -14.74
C GLU A 29 12.14 -3.11 -13.26
N LEU A 30 10.99 -2.57 -12.92
CA LEU A 30 10.52 -2.55 -11.55
C LEU A 30 10.09 -3.94 -11.09
N GLY A 31 9.57 -4.78 -12.00
CA GLY A 31 9.26 -6.18 -11.72
C GLY A 31 10.49 -6.97 -11.31
N GLY A 32 11.64 -6.72 -11.94
CA GLY A 32 12.93 -7.28 -11.54
C GLY A 32 13.44 -6.70 -10.21
N VAL A 33 13.34 -5.40 -10.06
CA VAL A 33 13.77 -4.67 -8.84
C VAL A 33 12.83 -4.95 -7.68
N SER A 34 11.54 -5.12 -7.91
CA SER A 34 10.54 -5.37 -6.87
C SER A 34 10.77 -6.68 -6.09
N ARG A 35 11.60 -7.56 -6.59
CA ARG A 35 12.02 -8.79 -5.90
C ARG A 35 13.32 -8.63 -5.12
N SER A 36 14.00 -7.50 -5.27
CA SER A 36 15.22 -7.25 -4.52
C SER A 36 14.89 -7.02 -3.04
N ARG A 37 15.81 -7.47 -2.18
CA ARG A 37 15.70 -7.23 -0.74
C ARG A 37 15.61 -5.75 -0.41
N ASP A 38 16.34 -4.93 -1.13
CA ASP A 38 16.45 -3.50 -0.86
C ASP A 38 15.14 -2.77 -1.15
N VAL A 39 14.50 -3.08 -2.26
CA VAL A 39 13.19 -2.52 -2.62
C VAL A 39 12.11 -2.96 -1.62
N LEU A 40 12.10 -4.22 -1.25
CA LEU A 40 11.13 -4.72 -0.27
C LEU A 40 11.39 -4.16 1.13
N ALA A 41 12.64 -4.02 1.53
CA ALA A 41 13.01 -3.42 2.81
C ALA A 41 12.62 -1.94 2.87
N GLU A 42 12.88 -1.19 1.81
CA GLU A 42 12.45 0.21 1.70
C GLU A 42 10.93 0.32 1.71
N GLY A 43 10.24 -0.49 0.93
CA GLY A 43 8.79 -0.56 0.91
C GLY A 43 8.20 -0.88 2.28
N ARG A 44 8.80 -1.81 3.01
CA ARG A 44 8.39 -2.12 4.38
C ARG A 44 8.56 -0.94 5.33
N THR A 45 9.69 -0.27 5.28
CA THR A 45 9.95 0.91 6.11
C THR A 45 8.92 2.01 5.85
N LEU A 46 8.66 2.32 4.59
CA LEU A 46 7.67 3.31 4.18
C LEU A 46 6.25 2.88 4.58
N TYR A 47 5.94 1.61 4.41
CA TYR A 47 4.63 1.05 4.76
C TYR A 47 4.35 1.17 6.27
N LEU A 48 5.29 0.81 7.10
CA LEU A 48 5.14 0.92 8.55
C LEU A 48 5.03 2.38 9.01
N ALA A 49 5.69 3.29 8.32
CA ALA A 49 5.65 4.72 8.64
C ALA A 49 4.33 5.40 8.23
N HIS A 50 3.74 5.01 7.09
CA HIS A 50 2.65 5.77 6.48
C HIS A 50 1.34 4.99 6.30
N CYS A 51 1.38 3.69 6.19
CA CYS A 51 0.26 2.86 5.75
C CYS A 51 -0.31 1.97 6.85
N ALA A 52 0.56 1.41 7.69
CA ALA A 52 0.17 0.43 8.71
C ALA A 52 -0.81 0.98 9.73
N VAL A 53 -0.78 2.28 9.99
CA VAL A 53 -1.70 2.94 10.93
C VAL A 53 -3.16 2.72 10.55
N CYS A 54 -3.46 2.60 9.27
CA CYS A 54 -4.80 2.30 8.76
C CYS A 54 -4.91 0.83 8.31
N HIS A 55 -3.96 0.37 7.50
CA HIS A 55 -4.03 -0.93 6.84
C HIS A 55 -3.57 -2.11 7.69
N GLY A 56 -2.97 -1.85 8.86
CA GLY A 56 -2.37 -2.89 9.70
C GLY A 56 -0.97 -3.28 9.23
N ALA A 57 -0.14 -3.77 10.13
CA ALA A 57 1.25 -4.14 9.83
C ALA A 57 1.35 -5.29 8.82
N ASP A 58 0.34 -6.13 8.75
CA ASP A 58 0.22 -7.28 7.84
C ASP A 58 -0.77 -7.06 6.68
N GLY A 59 -1.33 -5.86 6.56
CA GLY A 59 -2.26 -5.50 5.49
C GLY A 59 -3.67 -6.05 5.66
N ASN A 60 -4.07 -6.42 6.88
CA ASN A 60 -5.40 -6.98 7.16
C ASN A 60 -6.51 -5.93 7.32
N GLY A 61 -6.19 -4.64 7.20
CA GLY A 61 -7.15 -3.55 7.37
C GLY A 61 -7.43 -3.16 8.82
N ARG A 62 -6.68 -3.70 9.77
CA ARG A 62 -6.89 -3.51 11.21
C ARG A 62 -5.78 -2.67 11.86
N GLY A 63 -5.41 -1.58 11.22
CA GLY A 63 -4.55 -0.57 11.84
C GLY A 63 -5.26 0.14 12.99
N SER A 64 -4.52 0.89 13.78
CA SER A 64 -5.08 1.63 14.93
C SER A 64 -6.15 2.64 14.52
N MET A 65 -6.05 3.22 13.33
CA MET A 65 -7.05 4.15 12.80
C MET A 65 -8.34 3.48 12.33
N ALA A 66 -8.33 2.18 12.07
CA ALA A 66 -9.53 1.44 11.68
C ALA A 66 -10.58 1.32 12.81
N ALA A 67 -10.20 1.64 14.04
CA ALA A 67 -11.11 1.68 15.17
C ALA A 67 -12.00 2.93 15.21
N TYR A 68 -11.70 3.93 14.39
CA TYR A 68 -12.46 5.17 14.34
C TYR A 68 -13.50 5.14 13.21
N ASP A 69 -14.69 5.62 13.50
CA ASP A 69 -15.81 5.68 12.54
C ASP A 69 -15.49 6.48 11.27
N THR A 70 -14.49 7.34 11.32
CA THR A 70 -14.03 8.12 10.15
C THR A 70 -13.45 7.23 9.04
N TYR A 71 -13.00 6.02 9.38
CA TYR A 71 -12.38 5.09 8.42
C TYR A 71 -13.07 3.71 8.46
N PRO A 72 -14.38 3.65 8.18
CA PRO A 72 -15.20 2.48 8.51
C PRO A 72 -14.93 1.23 7.66
N GLN A 73 -14.22 1.33 6.56
CA GLN A 73 -14.12 0.23 5.60
C GLN A 73 -12.73 0.08 5.00
N ILE A 74 -11.75 -0.10 5.87
CA ILE A 74 -10.41 -0.48 5.43
C ILE A 74 -10.40 -2.00 5.32
N GLY A 75 -10.46 -2.50 4.08
CA GLY A 75 -10.43 -3.95 3.81
C GLY A 75 -9.03 -4.53 3.91
N SER A 76 -8.96 -5.84 3.97
CA SER A 76 -7.71 -6.58 3.85
C SER A 76 -7.18 -6.49 2.42
N PHE A 77 -5.87 -6.30 2.25
CA PHE A 77 -5.26 -6.39 0.92
C PHE A 77 -5.41 -7.76 0.26
N ARG A 78 -5.76 -8.79 1.04
CA ARG A 78 -6.00 -10.15 0.53
C ARG A 78 -7.43 -10.36 0.05
N ASP A 79 -8.33 -9.41 0.31
CA ASP A 79 -9.68 -9.46 -0.25
C ASP A 79 -9.60 -9.46 -1.77
N GLU A 80 -10.44 -10.26 -2.43
CA GLU A 80 -10.44 -10.44 -3.89
C GLU A 80 -10.46 -9.12 -4.64
N LYS A 81 -11.24 -8.17 -4.17
CA LYS A 81 -11.32 -6.81 -4.74
C LYS A 81 -9.96 -6.13 -4.84
N TYR A 82 -9.15 -6.19 -3.78
CA TYR A 82 -7.86 -5.52 -3.73
C TYR A 82 -6.74 -6.35 -4.33
N ALA A 83 -6.83 -7.66 -4.22
CA ALA A 83 -5.90 -8.57 -4.88
C ALA A 83 -5.96 -8.42 -6.41
N ALA A 84 -7.13 -8.06 -6.95
CA ALA A 84 -7.34 -7.81 -8.37
C ALA A 84 -6.83 -6.44 -8.85
N TYR A 85 -6.42 -5.53 -7.95
CA TYR A 85 -5.87 -4.24 -8.37
C TYR A 85 -4.57 -4.42 -9.13
N SER A 86 -4.46 -3.74 -10.27
CA SER A 86 -3.20 -3.65 -10.98
C SER A 86 -2.16 -2.86 -10.19
N PRO A 87 -0.86 -3.08 -10.42
CA PRO A 87 0.19 -2.25 -9.83
C PRO A 87 0.01 -0.77 -10.11
N GLY A 88 -0.38 -0.40 -11.33
CA GLY A 88 -0.66 0.99 -11.72
C GLY A 88 -1.83 1.60 -10.95
N LYS A 89 -2.88 0.83 -10.69
CA LYS A 89 -4.01 1.27 -9.87
C LYS A 89 -3.59 1.47 -8.41
N MET A 90 -2.76 0.60 -7.88
CA MET A 90 -2.20 0.75 -6.54
C MET A 90 -1.34 2.00 -6.43
N PHE A 91 -0.46 2.22 -7.40
CA PHE A 91 0.36 3.42 -7.48
C PHE A 91 -0.49 4.70 -7.47
N ARG A 92 -1.51 4.72 -8.32
CA ARG A 92 -2.42 5.87 -8.44
C ARG A 92 -3.19 6.13 -7.15
N SER A 93 -3.69 5.08 -6.51
CA SER A 93 -4.40 5.18 -5.22
C SER A 93 -3.52 5.76 -4.13
N ILE A 94 -2.26 5.37 -4.07
CA ILE A 94 -1.30 5.92 -3.10
C ILE A 94 -0.99 7.39 -3.43
N ARG A 95 -0.71 7.68 -4.69
CA ARG A 95 -0.31 9.00 -5.12
C ARG A 95 -1.42 10.05 -4.97
N LEU A 96 -2.62 9.72 -5.43
CA LEU A 96 -3.75 10.65 -5.53
C LEU A 96 -4.76 10.51 -4.40
N GLY A 97 -4.65 9.47 -3.60
CA GLY A 97 -5.68 9.09 -2.64
C GLY A 97 -6.85 8.38 -3.29
N GLN A 98 -7.69 7.80 -2.46
CA GLN A 98 -8.92 7.13 -2.90
C GLN A 98 -9.95 7.14 -1.78
N GLY A 99 -11.12 7.75 -1.99
CA GLY A 99 -12.13 7.86 -0.94
C GLY A 99 -11.56 8.59 0.28
N ASN A 100 -11.60 7.95 1.43
CA ASN A 100 -11.03 8.51 2.67
C ASN A 100 -9.52 8.30 2.81
N MET A 101 -8.91 7.55 1.92
CA MET A 101 -7.46 7.38 1.89
C MET A 101 -6.79 8.67 1.40
N PRO A 102 -5.88 9.28 2.19
CA PRO A 102 -5.21 10.50 1.77
C PRO A 102 -4.23 10.25 0.62
N ALA A 103 -3.89 11.32 -0.09
CA ALA A 103 -2.89 11.32 -1.13
C ALA A 103 -1.49 11.46 -0.54
N PHE A 104 -0.54 10.68 -1.05
CA PHE A 104 0.86 10.69 -0.62
C PHE A 104 1.82 11.27 -1.67
N GLY A 105 1.32 11.70 -2.83
CA GLY A 105 2.14 12.19 -3.92
C GLY A 105 2.98 13.43 -3.60
N ASN A 106 2.64 14.17 -2.55
CA ASN A 106 3.40 15.34 -2.11
C ASN A 106 4.54 15.00 -1.15
N ILE A 107 4.51 13.83 -0.53
CA ILE A 107 5.49 13.42 0.50
C ILE A 107 6.33 12.22 0.08
N LEU A 108 5.89 11.45 -0.91
CA LEU A 108 6.59 10.28 -1.42
C LEU A 108 6.99 10.49 -2.88
N THR A 109 8.21 10.08 -3.21
CA THR A 109 8.66 10.04 -4.61
C THR A 109 7.97 8.90 -5.36
N ALA A 110 7.98 8.96 -6.69
CA ALA A 110 7.45 7.89 -7.52
C ALA A 110 8.13 6.54 -7.22
N ARG A 111 9.47 6.55 -7.05
CA ARG A 111 10.22 5.35 -6.67
C ARG A 111 9.75 4.77 -5.33
N GLU A 112 9.58 5.61 -4.33
CA GLU A 112 9.09 5.19 -3.01
C GLU A 112 7.69 4.58 -3.10
N ILE A 113 6.81 5.16 -3.92
CA ILE A 113 5.48 4.60 -4.15
C ILE A 113 5.58 3.22 -4.82
N TRP A 114 6.48 3.03 -5.79
CA TRP A 114 6.69 1.72 -6.40
C TRP A 114 7.26 0.70 -5.42
N CYS A 115 8.12 1.12 -4.50
CA CYS A 115 8.58 0.24 -3.42
C CYS A 115 7.42 -0.19 -2.51
N LEU A 116 6.50 0.71 -2.23
CA LEU A 116 5.26 0.40 -1.49
C LEU A 116 4.38 -0.59 -2.25
N VAL A 117 4.18 -0.40 -3.54
CA VAL A 117 3.41 -1.34 -4.38
C VAL A 117 4.03 -2.73 -4.34
N ALA A 118 5.35 -2.82 -4.47
CA ALA A 118 6.07 -4.09 -4.39
C ALA A 118 5.88 -4.77 -3.02
N PHE A 119 5.96 -3.99 -1.95
CA PHE A 119 5.77 -4.50 -0.59
C PHE A 119 4.33 -4.97 -0.34
N VAL A 120 3.33 -4.23 -0.79
CA VAL A 120 1.92 -4.64 -0.68
C VAL A 120 1.68 -5.94 -1.45
N ARG A 121 2.24 -6.10 -2.64
CA ARG A 121 2.20 -7.38 -3.38
C ARG A 121 2.83 -8.51 -2.59
N ARG A 122 3.91 -8.24 -1.87
CA ARG A 122 4.52 -9.23 -0.98
C ARG A 122 3.60 -9.62 0.16
N LEU A 123 2.92 -8.66 0.77
CA LEU A 123 1.92 -8.93 1.82
C LEU A 123 0.76 -9.79 1.29
N GLN A 124 0.29 -9.51 0.09
CA GLN A 124 -0.78 -10.29 -0.54
C GLN A 124 -0.37 -11.74 -0.82
N ALA A 125 0.90 -11.98 -1.11
CA ALA A 125 1.43 -13.32 -1.38
C ALA A 125 1.68 -14.14 -0.11
N LEU A 126 1.78 -13.50 1.05
CA LEU A 126 1.95 -14.19 2.33
C LEU A 126 0.59 -14.65 2.88
N PRO A 127 0.53 -15.81 3.56
CA PRO A 127 -0.66 -16.19 4.27
C PRO A 127 -1.01 -15.14 5.33
N ALA A 128 -2.29 -14.92 5.54
CA ALA A 128 -2.73 -14.06 6.63
C ALA A 128 -2.25 -14.66 7.96
N PRO A 129 -1.65 -13.87 8.84
CA PRO A 129 -1.29 -14.34 10.16
C PRO A 129 -2.56 -14.78 10.91
N PRO A 130 -2.44 -15.71 11.86
CA PRO A 130 -3.55 -16.06 12.73
C PRO A 130 -4.14 -14.79 13.34
N GLN A 131 -5.46 -14.65 13.25
CA GLN A 131 -6.13 -13.54 13.88
C GLN A 131 -6.05 -13.73 15.38
N GLU A 132 -5.20 -12.97 16.03
CA GLU A 132 -5.33 -12.82 17.48
C GLU A 132 -6.67 -12.13 17.70
N GLU A 133 -7.59 -12.86 18.32
CA GLU A 133 -8.81 -12.28 18.84
C GLU A 133 -8.39 -11.19 19.81
N ARG A 134 -8.49 -9.94 19.37
CA ARG A 134 -8.32 -8.84 20.33
C ARG A 134 -9.35 -9.06 21.41
N PRO A 135 -8.95 -9.07 22.68
CA PRO A 135 -9.93 -9.05 23.74
C PRO A 135 -10.86 -7.87 23.46
N VAL A 136 -12.13 -8.16 23.31
CA VAL A 136 -13.17 -7.13 23.23
C VAL A 136 -13.06 -6.38 24.55
N THR A 137 -12.36 -5.28 24.57
CA THR A 137 -12.48 -4.34 25.68
C THR A 137 -13.91 -3.84 25.65
N ARG A 138 -14.75 -4.46 26.45
CA ARG A 138 -16.05 -3.92 26.78
C ARG A 138 -15.78 -2.52 27.32
N GLN A 139 -16.00 -1.54 26.46
CA GLN A 139 -16.01 -0.17 26.92
C GLN A 139 -17.11 -0.06 27.93
N GLY A 140 -16.70 0.33 29.12
CA GLY A 140 -17.40 0.58 30.32
C GLY A 140 -18.92 0.68 30.26
N GLU A 141 -19.55 -0.24 30.97
CA GLU A 141 -20.79 0.08 31.64
C GLU A 141 -20.53 1.31 32.51
N HIS A 142 -20.88 2.46 32.00
CA HIS A 142 -21.07 3.62 32.82
C HIS A 142 -22.30 3.35 33.67
N ARG A 143 -22.05 2.86 34.87
CA ARG A 143 -23.10 2.73 35.87
C ARG A 143 -23.32 4.11 36.49
N PRO A 144 -24.57 4.59 36.55
CA PRO A 144 -24.90 5.84 37.21
C PRO A 144 -24.63 5.82 38.71
#